data_600255455a3d3b28d956ca52d4efae01
#
_entry.id   600255455a3d3b28d956ca52d4efae01
#
_cell.length_a   1.000
_cell.length_b   1.000
_cell.length_c   1.000
_cell.angle_alpha   90.00
_cell.angle_beta   90.00
_cell.angle_gamma   90.00
#
_symmetry.space_group_name_H-M   'P 1'
#
loop_
_entity.id
_entity.type
_entity.pdbx_description
1 polymer ?
#
loop_
_entity_poly.entity_id
_entity_poly.type
_entity_poly.pdbx_seq_one_letter_code
_entity_poly.pdbx_strand_id
1 'polypeptide(L)'
;ILNPTAVFCKDRSAYMQSLSNADSGEIEHLLAWCEFVLSGLRSEIVKVDALLDTHHLRSALLLPTIALAQERNIVSTDEARVLTSILDAQLGDVSVFTKFYPEKSPASLSHVITKFKDRKLISPFPSPNSRKYVIELVHGPLLRPLIESLRKAGFIHES
;
A
#
# COMPACT_ATOMS: atom_id res chain seq x y z
N ILE A 1 10.58 4.96 1.16
CA ILE A 1 11.70 5.92 1.03
C ILE A 1 11.32 7.15 1.83
N LEU A 2 12.16 7.53 2.82
CA LEU A 2 12.01 8.77 3.58
C LEU A 2 12.03 9.96 2.62
N ASN A 3 11.02 10.82 2.72
CA ASN A 3 10.98 12.06 1.95
C ASN A 3 11.11 13.28 2.91
N PRO A 4 12.34 13.75 3.20
CA PRO A 4 12.55 14.89 4.10
C PRO A 4 11.84 16.16 3.62
N THR A 5 11.69 16.30 2.30
CA THR A 5 11.02 17.46 1.70
C THR A 5 9.53 17.51 2.04
N ALA A 6 8.90 16.37 2.31
CA ALA A 6 7.50 16.34 2.72
C ALA A 6 7.25 17.07 4.03
N VAL A 7 8.23 17.10 4.94
CA VAL A 7 8.18 17.86 6.20
C VAL A 7 8.03 19.34 5.94
N PHE A 8 8.80 19.85 4.97
CA PHE A 8 8.85 21.27 4.63
C PHE A 8 7.67 21.71 3.75
N CYS A 9 7.15 20.81 2.93
CA CYS A 9 6.01 21.09 2.05
C CYS A 9 4.66 21.00 2.77
N LYS A 10 4.55 20.24 3.87
CA LYS A 10 3.31 20.01 4.60
C LYS A 10 2.74 21.31 5.20
N ASP A 11 3.61 22.15 5.74
CA ASP A 11 3.28 23.49 6.22
C ASP A 11 4.41 24.46 5.84
N ARG A 12 4.32 24.93 4.59
CA ARG A 12 5.32 25.85 4.03
C ARG A 12 5.37 27.16 4.84
N SER A 13 4.23 27.62 5.37
CA SER A 13 4.18 28.86 6.14
C SER A 13 4.94 28.71 7.46
N ALA A 14 4.67 27.64 8.22
CA ALA A 14 5.39 27.34 9.45
C ALA A 14 6.88 27.14 9.20
N TYR A 15 7.24 26.43 8.10
CA TYR A 15 8.62 26.26 7.69
C TYR A 15 9.34 27.60 7.47
N MET A 16 8.76 28.48 6.63
CA MET A 16 9.36 29.78 6.31
C MET A 16 9.46 30.67 7.54
N GLN A 17 8.46 30.64 8.42
CA GLN A 17 8.49 31.40 9.68
C GLN A 17 9.59 30.90 10.61
N SER A 18 9.71 29.59 10.81
CA SER A 18 10.75 29.01 11.66
C SER A 18 12.14 29.28 11.12
N LEU A 19 12.32 29.21 9.79
CA LEU A 19 13.58 29.53 9.14
C LEU A 19 13.95 31.00 9.32
N SER A 20 13.00 31.92 9.07
CA SER A 20 13.20 33.36 9.25
C SER A 20 13.56 33.72 10.68
N ASN A 21 12.94 33.06 11.67
CA ASN A 21 13.29 33.27 13.07
C ASN A 21 14.73 32.80 13.36
N ALA A 22 15.14 31.64 12.81
CA ALA A 22 16.47 31.09 12.99
C ALA A 22 17.56 31.97 12.38
N ASP A 23 17.27 32.73 11.33
CA ASP A 23 18.17 33.69 10.69
C ASP A 23 18.61 34.83 11.63
N SER A 24 17.89 35.06 12.75
CA SER A 24 18.32 35.99 13.79
C SER A 24 19.62 35.59 14.49
N GLY A 25 19.99 34.29 14.43
CA GLY A 25 21.16 33.75 15.10
C GLY A 25 21.01 33.55 16.62
N GLU A 26 19.83 33.85 17.17
CA GLU A 26 19.56 33.60 18.58
C GLU A 26 19.43 32.09 18.86
N ILE A 27 20.07 31.65 19.96
CA ILE A 27 20.12 30.22 20.30
C ILE A 27 18.72 29.61 20.45
N GLU A 28 17.79 30.33 21.05
CA GLU A 28 16.42 29.86 21.26
C GLU A 28 15.70 29.62 19.92
N HIS A 29 15.87 30.51 18.94
CA HIS A 29 15.30 30.37 17.61
C HIS A 29 15.94 29.24 16.82
N LEU A 30 17.26 29.04 16.95
CA LEU A 30 17.96 27.92 16.34
C LEU A 30 17.50 26.59 16.93
N LEU A 31 17.32 26.50 18.24
CA LEU A 31 16.78 25.30 18.90
C LEU A 31 15.35 25.00 18.45
N ALA A 32 14.48 26.01 18.36
CA ALA A 32 13.11 25.86 17.86
C ALA A 32 13.09 25.36 16.41
N TRP A 33 13.99 25.84 15.56
CA TRP A 33 14.16 25.36 14.20
C TRP A 33 14.58 23.89 14.16
N CYS A 34 15.59 23.51 14.97
CA CYS A 34 16.04 22.12 15.07
C CYS A 34 14.90 21.20 15.54
N GLU A 35 14.14 21.62 16.54
CA GLU A 35 12.98 20.85 17.04
C GLU A 35 11.91 20.69 15.97
N PHE A 36 11.59 21.73 15.22
CA PHE A 36 10.65 21.68 14.09
C PHE A 36 11.09 20.64 13.05
N VAL A 37 12.34 20.69 12.62
CA VAL A 37 12.88 19.77 11.61
C VAL A 37 12.91 18.32 12.11
N LEU A 38 13.42 18.11 13.34
CA LEU A 38 13.54 16.77 13.93
C LEU A 38 12.16 16.15 14.20
N SER A 39 11.21 16.94 14.65
CA SER A 39 9.82 16.54 14.88
C SER A 39 9.16 16.09 13.56
N GLY A 40 9.36 16.85 12.49
CA GLY A 40 8.89 16.52 11.16
C GLY A 40 9.51 15.23 10.63
N LEU A 41 10.83 15.09 10.72
CA LEU A 41 11.55 13.87 10.31
C LEU A 41 11.08 12.64 11.10
N ARG A 42 10.91 12.78 12.42
CA ARG A 42 10.35 11.70 13.26
C ARG A 42 8.97 11.26 12.78
N SER A 43 8.10 12.21 12.43
CA SER A 43 6.77 11.90 11.90
C SER A 43 6.83 11.08 10.61
N GLU A 44 7.75 11.41 9.70
CA GLU A 44 7.94 10.66 8.45
C GLU A 44 8.54 9.25 8.70
N ILE A 45 9.49 9.13 9.63
CA ILE A 45 10.05 7.84 10.02
C ILE A 45 8.96 6.92 10.59
N VAL A 46 8.12 7.43 11.49
CA VAL A 46 7.01 6.64 12.09
C VAL A 46 6.04 6.14 11.02
N LYS A 47 5.75 6.94 9.98
CA LYS A 47 4.91 6.48 8.86
C LYS A 47 5.56 5.34 8.08
N VAL A 48 6.86 5.48 7.77
CA VAL A 48 7.59 4.42 7.04
C VAL A 48 7.67 3.15 7.89
N ASP A 49 7.92 3.28 9.18
CA ASP A 49 7.98 2.16 10.12
C ASP A 49 6.65 1.41 10.19
N ALA A 50 5.53 2.13 10.18
CA ALA A 50 4.20 1.53 10.13
C ALA A 50 3.96 0.66 8.87
N LEU A 51 4.64 0.92 7.75
CA LEU A 51 4.58 0.06 6.55
C LEU A 51 5.31 -1.27 6.71
N LEU A 52 6.21 -1.38 7.70
CA LEU A 52 6.91 -2.62 8.03
C LEU A 52 6.04 -3.53 8.92
N ASP A 53 5.03 -2.97 9.59
CA ASP A 53 4.03 -3.76 10.31
C ASP A 53 3.05 -4.40 9.31
N THR A 54 3.12 -5.72 9.21
CA THR A 54 2.26 -6.49 8.30
C THR A 54 0.77 -6.34 8.60
N HIS A 55 0.38 -6.17 9.87
CA HIS A 55 -1.01 -5.95 10.25
C HIS A 55 -1.48 -4.56 9.81
N HIS A 56 -0.64 -3.54 10.03
CA HIS A 56 -0.93 -2.17 9.58
C HIS A 56 -0.98 -2.09 8.06
N LEU A 57 0.01 -2.66 7.37
CA LEU A 57 0.04 -2.73 5.91
C LEU A 57 -1.25 -3.37 5.35
N ARG A 58 -1.66 -4.49 5.94
CA ARG A 58 -2.88 -5.19 5.55
C ARG A 58 -4.13 -4.34 5.75
N SER A 59 -4.33 -3.80 6.96
CA SER A 59 -5.56 -3.10 7.34
C SER A 59 -5.65 -1.71 6.73
N ALA A 60 -4.56 -0.96 6.68
CA ALA A 60 -4.55 0.43 6.22
C ALA A 60 -4.40 0.58 4.70
N LEU A 61 -3.81 -0.40 4.00
CA LEU A 61 -3.53 -0.29 2.58
C LEU A 61 -4.16 -1.42 1.74
N LEU A 62 -3.85 -2.68 2.05
CA LEU A 62 -4.16 -3.77 1.12
C LEU A 62 -5.66 -4.10 1.09
N LEU A 63 -6.34 -4.16 2.23
CA LEU A 63 -7.80 -4.34 2.27
C LEU A 63 -8.55 -3.15 1.64
N PRO A 64 -8.24 -1.89 1.96
CA PRO A 64 -8.83 -0.74 1.26
C PRO A 64 -8.57 -0.75 -0.25
N THR A 65 -7.40 -1.21 -0.70
CA THR A 65 -7.10 -1.35 -2.14
C THR A 65 -8.04 -2.32 -2.84
N ILE A 66 -8.27 -3.50 -2.24
CA ILE A 66 -9.20 -4.50 -2.77
C ILE A 66 -10.64 -3.96 -2.76
N ALA A 67 -11.05 -3.30 -1.67
CA ALA A 67 -12.38 -2.70 -1.55
C ALA A 67 -12.62 -1.62 -2.62
N LEU A 68 -11.67 -0.71 -2.83
CA LEU A 68 -11.73 0.30 -3.89
C LEU A 68 -11.76 -0.32 -5.29
N ALA A 69 -11.01 -1.40 -5.51
CA ALA A 69 -11.03 -2.11 -6.78
C ALA A 69 -12.40 -2.75 -7.04
N GLN A 70 -13.06 -3.28 -6.01
CA GLN A 70 -14.41 -3.82 -6.11
C GLN A 70 -15.44 -2.71 -6.35
N GLU A 71 -15.41 -1.63 -5.60
CA GLU A 71 -16.29 -0.46 -5.75
C GLU A 71 -16.25 0.10 -7.17
N ARG A 72 -15.07 0.12 -7.79
CA ARG A 72 -14.86 0.57 -9.17
C ARG A 72 -15.12 -0.49 -10.24
N ASN A 73 -15.63 -1.66 -9.87
CA ASN A 73 -15.85 -2.78 -10.77
C ASN A 73 -14.58 -3.25 -11.52
N ILE A 74 -13.39 -2.97 -10.97
CA ILE A 74 -12.11 -3.48 -11.48
C ILE A 74 -12.01 -4.99 -11.18
N VAL A 75 -12.50 -5.41 -10.01
CA VAL A 75 -12.63 -6.81 -9.61
C VAL A 75 -14.07 -7.10 -9.21
N SER A 76 -14.55 -8.31 -9.49
CA SER A 76 -15.86 -8.77 -9.03
C SER A 76 -15.83 -9.09 -7.52
N THR A 77 -17.02 -9.25 -6.92
CA THR A 77 -17.14 -9.65 -5.51
C THR A 77 -16.39 -10.95 -5.21
N ASP A 78 -16.50 -11.95 -6.08
CA ASP A 78 -15.83 -13.23 -5.88
C ASP A 78 -14.32 -13.11 -6.05
N GLU A 79 -13.84 -12.32 -7.01
CA GLU A 79 -12.42 -12.01 -7.17
C GLU A 79 -11.87 -11.28 -5.94
N ALA A 80 -12.59 -10.31 -5.40
CA ALA A 80 -12.21 -9.60 -4.19
C ALA A 80 -12.09 -10.54 -2.97
N ARG A 81 -13.03 -11.48 -2.82
CA ARG A 81 -12.99 -12.51 -1.77
C ARG A 81 -11.76 -13.42 -1.89
N VAL A 82 -11.44 -13.86 -3.10
CA VAL A 82 -10.23 -14.66 -3.37
C VAL A 82 -8.97 -13.88 -3.02
N LEU A 83 -8.86 -12.62 -3.48
CA LEU A 83 -7.72 -11.75 -3.19
C LEU A 83 -7.57 -11.52 -1.67
N THR A 84 -8.66 -11.26 -0.96
CA THR A 84 -8.64 -11.11 0.50
C THR A 84 -8.14 -12.39 1.17
N SER A 85 -8.59 -13.56 0.72
CA SER A 85 -8.12 -14.83 1.29
C SER A 85 -6.64 -15.11 1.02
N ILE A 86 -6.14 -14.73 -0.16
CA ILE A 86 -4.69 -14.80 -0.47
C ILE A 86 -3.91 -13.85 0.44
N LEU A 87 -4.44 -12.66 0.69
CA LEU A 87 -3.84 -11.68 1.58
C LEU A 87 -3.75 -12.21 3.03
N ASP A 88 -4.82 -12.84 3.51
CA ASP A 88 -4.88 -13.42 4.86
C ASP A 88 -3.90 -14.58 5.03
N ALA A 89 -3.76 -15.41 4.01
CA ALA A 89 -2.81 -16.52 4.00
C ALA A 89 -1.36 -16.10 3.70
N GLN A 90 -1.13 -14.81 3.33
CA GLN A 90 0.13 -14.26 2.81
C GLN A 90 0.60 -14.92 1.51
N LEU A 91 0.15 -16.14 1.24
CA LEU A 91 0.52 -16.94 0.08
C LEU A 91 -0.66 -17.85 -0.26
N GLY A 92 -1.29 -17.61 -1.41
CA GLY A 92 -2.40 -18.43 -1.89
C GLY A 92 -1.92 -19.65 -2.69
N ASP A 93 -2.69 -20.70 -2.67
CA ASP A 93 -2.54 -21.87 -3.54
C ASP A 93 -3.89 -22.28 -4.14
N VAL A 94 -3.95 -23.43 -4.77
CA VAL A 94 -5.18 -23.96 -5.41
C VAL A 94 -6.32 -24.12 -4.39
N SER A 95 -6.01 -24.39 -3.11
CA SER A 95 -7.02 -24.61 -2.07
C SER A 95 -7.87 -23.34 -1.82
N VAL A 96 -7.28 -22.17 -1.94
CA VAL A 96 -7.99 -20.89 -1.84
C VAL A 96 -9.07 -20.82 -2.93
N PHE A 97 -8.74 -21.15 -4.16
CA PHE A 97 -9.70 -21.13 -5.27
C PHE A 97 -10.79 -22.19 -5.12
N THR A 98 -10.44 -23.39 -4.67
CA THR A 98 -11.41 -24.46 -4.40
C THR A 98 -12.45 -24.03 -3.36
N LYS A 99 -12.05 -23.27 -2.34
CA LYS A 99 -12.94 -22.74 -1.30
C LYS A 99 -14.04 -21.83 -1.86
N PHE A 100 -13.70 -20.99 -2.86
CA PHE A 100 -14.63 -20.02 -3.45
C PHE A 100 -15.34 -20.52 -4.71
N TYR A 101 -14.87 -21.62 -5.31
CA TYR A 101 -15.43 -22.24 -6.49
C TYR A 101 -15.58 -23.77 -6.32
N PRO A 102 -16.33 -24.22 -5.29
CA PRO A 102 -16.40 -25.64 -4.95
C PRO A 102 -17.05 -26.49 -6.03
N GLU A 103 -17.91 -25.87 -6.87
CA GLU A 103 -18.62 -26.55 -7.97
C GLU A 103 -17.74 -26.76 -9.22
N LYS A 104 -16.56 -26.16 -9.27
CA LYS A 104 -15.68 -26.23 -10.45
C LYS A 104 -14.81 -27.49 -10.43
N SER A 105 -14.71 -28.14 -11.58
CA SER A 105 -13.76 -29.22 -11.80
C SER A 105 -12.31 -28.71 -11.74
N PRO A 106 -11.31 -29.57 -11.49
CA PRO A 106 -9.88 -29.15 -11.48
C PRO A 106 -9.44 -28.43 -12.77
N ALA A 107 -9.93 -28.84 -13.93
CA ALA A 107 -9.66 -28.18 -15.20
C ALA A 107 -10.27 -26.76 -15.23
N SER A 108 -11.50 -26.59 -14.80
CA SER A 108 -12.18 -25.30 -14.71
C SER A 108 -11.51 -24.37 -13.69
N LEU A 109 -11.03 -24.90 -12.56
CA LEU A 109 -10.24 -24.13 -11.59
C LEU A 109 -8.93 -23.61 -12.18
N SER A 110 -8.26 -24.46 -12.98
CA SER A 110 -7.04 -24.06 -13.69
C SER A 110 -7.31 -22.86 -14.61
N HIS A 111 -8.44 -22.84 -15.33
CA HIS A 111 -8.87 -21.71 -16.13
C HIS A 111 -9.13 -20.45 -15.29
N VAL A 112 -9.77 -20.58 -14.12
CA VAL A 112 -9.98 -19.43 -13.21
C VAL A 112 -8.63 -18.85 -12.78
N ILE A 113 -7.69 -19.71 -12.33
CA ILE A 113 -6.37 -19.26 -11.92
C ILE A 113 -5.63 -18.57 -13.08
N THR A 114 -5.70 -19.14 -14.29
CA THR A 114 -5.12 -18.53 -15.49
C THR A 114 -5.71 -17.16 -15.74
N LYS A 115 -7.04 -16.99 -15.65
CA LYS A 115 -7.71 -15.70 -15.79
C LYS A 115 -7.21 -14.66 -14.78
N PHE A 116 -6.98 -15.07 -13.51
CA PHE A 116 -6.41 -14.16 -12.51
C PHE A 116 -4.99 -13.73 -12.87
N LYS A 117 -4.17 -14.64 -13.40
CA LYS A 117 -2.80 -14.34 -13.86
C LYS A 117 -2.79 -13.43 -15.09
N ASP A 118 -3.62 -13.72 -16.10
CA ASP A 118 -3.70 -12.95 -17.35
C ASP A 118 -4.17 -11.52 -17.07
N ARG A 119 -5.10 -11.35 -16.11
CA ARG A 119 -5.53 -10.04 -15.63
C ARG A 119 -4.53 -9.38 -14.66
N LYS A 120 -3.40 -10.03 -14.37
CA LYS A 120 -2.39 -9.54 -13.45
C LYS A 120 -2.97 -9.16 -12.07
N LEU A 121 -3.89 -9.97 -11.57
CA LEU A 121 -4.42 -9.86 -10.20
C LEU A 121 -3.54 -10.62 -9.21
N ILE A 122 -2.91 -11.70 -9.69
CA ILE A 122 -1.97 -12.53 -8.94
C ILE A 122 -0.75 -12.85 -9.79
N SER A 123 0.37 -13.09 -9.12
CA SER A 123 1.60 -13.60 -9.74
C SER A 123 2.10 -14.86 -9.00
N PRO A 124 2.72 -15.82 -9.71
CA PRO A 124 3.32 -16.99 -9.07
C PRO A 124 4.55 -16.58 -8.27
N PHE A 125 4.71 -17.17 -7.07
CA PHE A 125 5.82 -16.90 -6.14
C PHE A 125 6.31 -18.20 -5.49
N PRO A 126 7.60 -18.41 -5.27
CA PRO A 126 8.72 -17.50 -5.54
C PRO A 126 9.26 -17.55 -6.98
N SER A 127 8.73 -18.41 -7.84
CA SER A 127 9.19 -18.58 -9.22
C SER A 127 8.02 -18.63 -10.20
N PRO A 128 8.23 -18.37 -11.51
CA PRO A 128 7.19 -18.37 -12.54
C PRO A 128 6.43 -19.72 -12.66
N ASN A 129 7.06 -20.83 -12.27
CA ASN A 129 6.48 -22.17 -12.31
C ASN A 129 5.82 -22.58 -10.98
N SER A 130 5.80 -21.70 -9.99
CA SER A 130 5.21 -21.99 -8.69
C SER A 130 3.68 -22.14 -8.81
N ARG A 131 3.12 -23.06 -7.99
CA ARG A 131 1.68 -23.20 -7.78
C ARG A 131 1.19 -22.40 -6.56
N LYS A 132 2.05 -21.52 -6.03
CA LYS A 132 1.72 -20.57 -4.98
C LYS A 132 1.65 -19.17 -5.59
N TYR A 133 0.77 -18.34 -5.08
CA TYR A 133 0.42 -17.06 -5.68
C TYR A 133 0.43 -15.96 -4.64
N VAL A 134 0.91 -14.79 -5.05
CA VAL A 134 0.79 -13.53 -4.30
C VAL A 134 -0.07 -12.55 -5.10
N ILE A 135 -0.62 -11.53 -4.43
CA ILE A 135 -1.37 -10.47 -5.10
C ILE A 135 -0.39 -9.62 -5.92
N GLU A 136 -0.72 -9.36 -7.18
CA GLU A 136 0.04 -8.47 -8.05
C GLU A 136 -0.49 -7.03 -7.91
N LEU A 137 0.32 -6.18 -7.30
CA LEU A 137 -0.09 -4.81 -6.97
C LEU A 137 0.44 -3.78 -7.98
N VAL A 138 1.62 -4.03 -8.54
CA VAL A 138 2.38 -3.02 -9.29
C VAL A 138 2.11 -3.09 -10.79
N HIS A 139 2.07 -4.31 -11.34
CA HIS A 139 1.98 -4.51 -12.79
C HIS A 139 0.55 -4.83 -13.28
N GLY A 140 -0.46 -4.56 -12.44
CA GLY A 140 -1.84 -4.95 -12.69
C GLY A 140 -2.85 -3.84 -12.44
N PRO A 141 -4.14 -4.17 -12.55
CA PRO A 141 -5.24 -3.21 -12.41
C PRO A 141 -5.40 -2.70 -10.97
N LEU A 142 -4.75 -3.34 -9.99
CA LEU A 142 -4.78 -2.92 -8.58
C LEU A 142 -3.88 -1.72 -8.28
N LEU A 143 -2.98 -1.33 -9.20
CA LEU A 143 -2.05 -0.21 -8.98
C LEU A 143 -2.78 1.12 -8.69
N ARG A 144 -3.81 1.46 -9.46
CA ARG A 144 -4.56 2.71 -9.24
C ARG A 144 -5.28 2.74 -7.89
N PRO A 145 -6.05 1.71 -7.50
CA PRO A 145 -6.60 1.59 -6.14
C PRO A 145 -5.54 1.65 -5.05
N LEU A 146 -4.36 1.03 -5.26
CA LEU A 146 -3.25 1.08 -4.30
C LEU A 146 -2.72 2.51 -4.11
N ILE A 147 -2.46 3.24 -5.21
CA ILE A 147 -2.00 4.63 -5.14
C ILE A 147 -3.01 5.50 -4.37
N GLU A 148 -4.31 5.29 -4.59
CA GLU A 148 -5.34 6.03 -3.87
C GLU A 148 -5.40 5.66 -2.39
N SER A 149 -5.25 4.38 -2.05
CA SER A 149 -5.15 3.93 -0.66
C SER A 149 -3.93 4.54 0.05
N LEU A 150 -2.77 4.58 -0.63
CA LEU A 150 -1.55 5.23 -0.13
C LEU A 150 -1.76 6.73 0.10
N ARG A 151 -2.49 7.39 -0.80
CA ARG A 151 -2.82 8.82 -0.69
C ARG A 151 -3.76 9.07 0.50
N LYS A 152 -4.84 8.28 0.64
CA LYS A 152 -5.77 8.36 1.78
C LYS A 152 -5.09 8.08 3.12
N ALA A 153 -4.11 7.19 3.14
CA ALA A 153 -3.31 6.89 4.32
C ALA A 153 -2.17 7.90 4.60
N GLY A 154 -2.03 8.95 3.74
CA GLY A 154 -1.06 10.02 3.94
C GLY A 154 0.39 9.67 3.60
N PHE A 155 0.62 8.61 2.81
CA PHE A 155 1.95 8.23 2.34
C PHE A 155 2.37 8.94 1.05
N ILE A 156 1.40 9.45 0.28
CA ILE A 156 1.62 10.19 -0.95
C ILE A 156 0.88 11.52 -0.82
N HIS A 157 1.57 12.63 -1.02
CA HIS A 157 0.99 13.96 -1.08
C HIS A 157 0.64 14.32 -2.53
N GLU A 158 -0.42 15.10 -2.73
CA GLU A 158 -0.70 15.72 -4.03
C GLU A 158 0.35 16.80 -4.28
N SER A 159 0.98 16.72 -5.43
CA SER A 159 1.92 17.75 -5.89
C SER A 159 1.15 18.91 -6.46
#